data_cc2260304aeb2f0c6c6e3eb389c3fb09
#
_entry.id   cc2260304aeb2f0c6c6e3eb389c3fb09
#
_cell.length_a   1.000
_cell.length_b   1.000
_cell.length_c   1.000
_cell.angle_alpha   90.00
_cell.angle_beta   90.00
_cell.angle_gamma   90.00
#
_symmetry.space_group_name_H-M   'P 1'
#
loop_
_entity.id
_entity.type
_entity.pdbx_description
1 polymer ?
#
loop_
_entity_poly.entity_id
_entity_poly.type
_entity_poly.pdbx_seq_one_letter_code
_entity_poly.pdbx_strand_id
1 'polypeptide(L)'
;MKRQNAPRGVGWKPLESPRGLGSPKPLMVRAQSLPAKSYFIEHSHTWNQLVYAIAGALTVDAEGKRVVISPEQAVWLPTGTSHSVGSLMGAEFRSLWIADDATRGVMSSTTLIRASPLLRALIIEAASLKKEDRSYADRVTTLILEQLRRATPISGALPWPTHMALLALCENLYADPADAHDNDYWAHEIGMSPRTLTRRFESEVGMNLRTWRQRLRLFRAMELLGSDLPITEIALRLGYSSASAFIFMFRSEMAVSPLQYRRNLSHSAGSDALSTT
;
A
#
# COMPACT_ATOMS: atom_id res chain seq x y z
N MET A 1 2.09 -23.70 17.71
CA MET A 1 3.08 -23.61 16.62
C MET A 1 3.17 -22.15 16.19
N LYS A 2 4.29 -21.44 16.44
CA LYS A 2 4.49 -20.09 15.92
C LYS A 2 4.59 -20.23 14.40
N ARG A 3 3.59 -19.73 13.66
CA ARG A 3 3.71 -19.57 12.20
C ARG A 3 4.85 -18.59 11.98
N GLN A 4 5.91 -19.04 11.31
CA GLN A 4 7.01 -18.18 10.91
C GLN A 4 6.45 -17.14 9.94
N ASN A 5 6.77 -15.86 10.18
CA ASN A 5 6.52 -14.78 9.21
C ASN A 5 6.89 -15.24 7.80
N ALA A 6 6.06 -14.92 6.83
CA ALA A 6 6.43 -15.12 5.43
C ALA A 6 7.81 -14.48 5.19
N PRO A 7 8.74 -15.18 4.52
CA PRO A 7 10.11 -14.70 4.34
C PRO A 7 10.10 -13.31 3.69
N ARG A 8 10.98 -12.44 4.15
CA ARG A 8 11.24 -11.13 3.56
C ARG A 8 12.65 -11.12 2.98
N GLY A 9 12.87 -10.27 1.97
CA GLY A 9 14.18 -10.13 1.34
C GLY A 9 15.26 -9.62 2.30
N VAL A 10 16.48 -9.52 1.80
CA VAL A 10 17.63 -9.09 2.59
C VAL A 10 17.50 -7.62 3.03
N GLY A 11 17.89 -7.35 4.29
CA GLY A 11 17.94 -6.00 4.84
C GLY A 11 16.62 -5.48 5.43
N TRP A 12 15.58 -6.29 5.51
CA TRP A 12 14.34 -5.91 6.18
C TRP A 12 14.51 -5.86 7.71
N LYS A 13 14.00 -4.79 8.33
CA LYS A 13 14.06 -4.54 9.76
C LYS A 13 12.69 -4.75 10.40
N PRO A 14 12.56 -5.63 11.39
CA PRO A 14 11.32 -5.78 12.12
C PRO A 14 11.08 -4.56 13.03
N LEU A 15 9.83 -4.12 13.09
CA LEU A 15 9.32 -3.13 14.02
C LEU A 15 8.39 -3.83 15.01
N GLU A 16 8.43 -3.39 16.27
CA GLU A 16 7.48 -3.89 17.25
C GLU A 16 6.10 -3.30 17.01
N SER A 17 5.10 -4.17 17.02
CA SER A 17 3.71 -3.72 17.04
C SER A 17 3.43 -3.02 18.36
N PRO A 18 2.68 -1.91 18.35
CA PRO A 18 2.37 -1.18 19.57
C PRO A 18 1.62 -2.07 20.55
N ARG A 19 2.13 -2.18 21.76
CA ARG A 19 1.53 -2.94 22.87
C ARG A 19 0.83 -2.01 23.84
N GLY A 20 -0.15 -2.52 24.59
CA GLY A 20 -0.77 -1.80 25.71
C GLY A 20 -1.72 -0.68 25.33
N LEU A 21 -2.09 -0.55 24.06
CA LEU A 21 -3.13 0.36 23.63
C LEU A 21 -4.49 -0.31 23.84
N GLY A 22 -5.40 0.37 24.52
CA GLY A 22 -6.76 -0.12 24.75
C GLY A 22 -7.53 -0.34 23.45
N SER A 23 -8.63 -1.09 23.52
CA SER A 23 -9.54 -1.26 22.38
C SER A 23 -10.07 0.09 21.88
N PRO A 24 -10.20 0.28 20.56
CA PRO A 24 -10.73 1.51 20.01
C PRO A 24 -12.19 1.74 20.45
N LYS A 25 -12.60 3.02 20.61
CA LYS A 25 -13.97 3.41 21.01
C LYS A 25 -14.41 4.66 20.26
N PRO A 26 -15.18 4.52 19.20
CA PRO A 26 -15.36 3.35 18.32
C PRO A 26 -14.21 3.22 17.31
N LEU A 27 -13.43 4.29 17.10
CA LEU A 27 -12.34 4.37 16.14
C LEU A 27 -11.13 5.06 16.76
N MET A 28 -9.94 4.59 16.41
CA MET A 28 -8.66 5.20 16.71
C MET A 28 -7.82 5.26 15.44
N VAL A 29 -7.28 6.43 15.13
CA VAL A 29 -6.34 6.62 14.00
C VAL A 29 -4.93 6.74 14.55
N ARG A 30 -4.00 6.00 13.94
CA ARG A 30 -2.58 6.06 14.24
C ARG A 30 -1.82 6.51 12.99
N ALA A 31 -1.11 7.61 13.14
CA ALA A 31 -0.19 8.13 12.13
C ALA A 31 1.23 7.66 12.44
N GLN A 32 1.91 7.09 11.46
CA GLN A 32 3.28 6.57 11.61
C GLN A 32 4.03 6.70 10.28
N SER A 33 5.33 6.99 10.37
CA SER A 33 6.26 6.84 9.24
C SER A 33 6.89 5.46 9.29
N LEU A 34 6.86 4.75 8.19
CA LEU A 34 7.56 3.47 8.00
C LEU A 34 8.85 3.72 7.22
N PRO A 35 10.02 3.44 7.81
CA PRO A 35 11.27 3.47 7.07
C PRO A 35 11.29 2.47 5.91
N ALA A 36 12.15 2.71 4.92
CA ALA A 36 12.37 1.74 3.85
C ALA A 36 12.82 0.39 4.41
N LYS A 37 12.37 -0.69 3.78
CA LYS A 37 12.65 -2.08 4.19
C LYS A 37 12.36 -2.33 5.67
N SER A 38 11.24 -1.82 6.18
CA SER A 38 10.77 -2.09 7.54
C SER A 38 9.37 -2.70 7.55
N TYR A 39 9.06 -3.45 8.60
CA TYR A 39 7.76 -4.11 8.73
C TYR A 39 7.40 -4.37 10.19
N PHE A 40 6.12 -4.31 10.52
CA PHE A 40 5.60 -4.83 11.79
C PHE A 40 5.59 -6.35 11.74
N ILE A 41 6.12 -6.99 12.80
CA ILE A 41 6.09 -8.44 12.95
C ILE A 41 4.64 -8.93 12.88
N GLU A 42 4.43 -10.13 12.31
CA GLU A 42 3.11 -10.74 12.20
C GLU A 42 2.39 -10.78 13.55
N HIS A 43 1.17 -10.24 13.56
CA HIS A 43 0.34 -10.14 14.76
C HIS A 43 -1.15 -10.16 14.38
N SER A 44 -1.99 -10.32 15.37
CA SER A 44 -3.44 -10.16 15.28
C SER A 44 -3.96 -9.38 16.47
N HIS A 45 -5.16 -8.85 16.37
CA HIS A 45 -5.82 -8.08 17.43
C HIS A 45 -7.34 -8.32 17.43
N THR A 46 -8.00 -7.89 18.51
CA THR A 46 -9.44 -8.09 18.74
C THR A 46 -10.31 -6.95 18.22
N TRP A 47 -9.82 -6.17 17.26
CA TRP A 47 -10.52 -5.10 16.54
C TRP A 47 -10.26 -5.21 15.07
N ASN A 48 -11.09 -4.55 14.27
CA ASN A 48 -10.88 -4.44 12.84
C ASN A 48 -9.85 -3.35 12.52
N GLN A 49 -9.14 -3.49 11.41
CA GLN A 49 -8.14 -2.51 11.00
C GLN A 49 -8.32 -2.13 9.51
N LEU A 50 -8.23 -0.84 9.24
CA LEU A 50 -7.98 -0.35 7.89
C LEU A 50 -6.51 0.08 7.78
N VAL A 51 -5.80 -0.52 6.83
CA VAL A 51 -4.40 -0.21 6.49
C VAL A 51 -4.39 0.73 5.30
N TYR A 52 -3.80 1.91 5.45
CA TYR A 52 -3.77 2.93 4.41
C TYR A 52 -2.46 3.71 4.40
N ALA A 53 -1.90 4.00 3.21
CA ALA A 53 -0.77 4.91 3.05
C ALA A 53 -1.23 6.25 2.47
N ILE A 54 -0.79 7.36 3.09
CA ILE A 54 -0.98 8.69 2.50
C ILE A 54 0.03 8.90 1.38
N ALA A 55 1.27 8.45 1.60
CA ALA A 55 2.37 8.54 0.64
C ALA A 55 3.21 7.26 0.70
N GLY A 56 3.88 6.94 -0.40
CA GLY A 56 4.59 5.68 -0.55
C GLY A 56 3.65 4.49 -0.79
N ALA A 57 4.17 3.28 -0.68
CA ALA A 57 3.39 2.05 -0.82
C ALA A 57 3.62 1.12 0.38
N LEU A 58 2.59 0.37 0.72
CA LEU A 58 2.65 -0.61 1.81
C LEU A 58 2.65 -2.03 1.25
N THR A 59 3.45 -2.90 1.87
CA THR A 59 3.31 -4.34 1.74
C THR A 59 2.38 -4.84 2.84
N VAL A 60 1.38 -5.62 2.47
CA VAL A 60 0.46 -6.26 3.43
C VAL A 60 0.52 -7.76 3.23
N ASP A 61 0.90 -8.47 4.30
CA ASP A 61 0.82 -9.93 4.38
C ASP A 61 -0.41 -10.29 5.18
N ALA A 62 -1.32 -11.04 4.61
CA ALA A 62 -2.49 -11.58 5.29
C ALA A 62 -2.96 -12.86 4.59
N GLU A 63 -3.45 -13.84 5.37
CA GLU A 63 -4.03 -15.09 4.84
C GLU A 63 -3.09 -15.83 3.86
N GLY A 64 -1.77 -15.78 4.12
CA GLY A 64 -0.75 -16.44 3.29
C GLY A 64 -0.44 -15.75 1.96
N LYS A 65 -1.01 -14.57 1.71
CA LYS A 65 -0.75 -13.76 0.52
C LYS A 65 -0.01 -12.49 0.90
N ARG A 66 0.87 -12.04 0.01
CA ARG A 66 1.53 -10.73 0.09
C ARG A 66 1.10 -9.88 -1.08
N VAL A 67 0.73 -8.65 -0.80
CA VAL A 67 0.41 -7.65 -1.82
C VAL A 67 1.09 -6.32 -1.50
N VAL A 68 1.37 -5.55 -2.54
CA VAL A 68 1.73 -4.14 -2.42
C VAL A 68 0.50 -3.31 -2.79
N ILE A 69 0.19 -2.32 -1.97
CA ILE A 69 -0.90 -1.37 -2.20
C ILE A 69 -0.37 0.05 -2.39
N SER A 70 -1.01 0.78 -3.29
CA SER A 70 -0.71 2.18 -3.60
C SER A 70 -1.51 3.14 -2.70
N PRO A 71 -1.23 4.46 -2.72
CA PRO A 71 -2.02 5.46 -2.00
C PRO A 71 -3.50 5.58 -2.41
N GLU A 72 -3.90 4.94 -3.50
CA GLU A 72 -5.32 4.84 -3.94
C GLU A 72 -6.07 3.69 -3.28
N GLN A 73 -5.37 2.85 -2.52
CA GLN A 73 -5.86 1.58 -2.02
C GLN A 73 -5.73 1.49 -0.51
N ALA A 74 -6.67 0.81 0.10
CA ALA A 74 -6.61 0.43 1.51
C ALA A 74 -6.96 -1.05 1.67
N VAL A 75 -6.41 -1.68 2.70
CA VAL A 75 -6.75 -3.05 3.05
C VAL A 75 -7.55 -3.06 4.34
N TRP A 76 -8.73 -3.65 4.27
CA TRP A 76 -9.55 -4.00 5.41
C TRP A 76 -9.10 -5.34 5.99
N LEU A 77 -8.81 -5.37 7.26
CA LEU A 77 -8.40 -6.55 8.03
C LEU A 77 -9.42 -6.77 9.15
N PRO A 78 -10.25 -7.82 9.08
CA PRO A 78 -11.18 -8.17 10.15
C PRO A 78 -10.47 -8.54 11.44
N THR A 79 -11.20 -8.46 12.55
CA THR A 79 -10.75 -8.90 13.87
C THR A 79 -10.17 -10.32 13.80
N GLY A 80 -9.06 -10.57 14.50
CA GLY A 80 -8.39 -11.88 14.55
C GLY A 80 -7.54 -12.23 13.32
N THR A 81 -7.57 -11.44 12.25
CA THR A 81 -6.74 -11.70 11.06
C THR A 81 -5.25 -11.55 11.41
N SER A 82 -4.48 -12.64 11.24
CA SER A 82 -3.01 -12.58 11.35
C SER A 82 -2.44 -11.85 10.15
N HIS A 83 -1.66 -10.79 10.40
CA HIS A 83 -1.13 -9.94 9.33
C HIS A 83 0.19 -9.28 9.71
N SER A 84 0.89 -8.80 8.69
CA SER A 84 2.09 -7.98 8.77
C SER A 84 2.00 -6.84 7.77
N VAL A 85 2.42 -5.64 8.18
CA VAL A 85 2.44 -4.46 7.32
C VAL A 85 3.85 -3.92 7.26
N GLY A 86 4.33 -3.56 6.08
CA GLY A 86 5.66 -2.99 5.89
C GLY A 86 5.72 -2.05 4.69
N SER A 87 6.92 -1.56 4.39
CA SER A 87 7.18 -0.77 3.19
C SER A 87 8.55 -1.06 2.60
N LEU A 88 8.62 -1.14 1.28
CA LEU A 88 9.87 -1.33 0.53
C LEU A 88 10.72 -0.05 0.49
N MET A 89 10.09 1.08 0.20
CA MET A 89 10.78 2.36 -0.06
C MET A 89 10.51 3.42 1.01
N GLY A 90 9.76 3.08 2.06
CA GLY A 90 9.22 3.99 3.03
C GLY A 90 7.79 4.42 2.71
N ALA A 91 7.00 4.73 3.73
CA ALA A 91 5.63 5.17 3.57
C ALA A 91 5.15 5.99 4.76
N GLU A 92 4.26 6.96 4.50
CA GLU A 92 3.45 7.59 5.52
C GLU A 92 2.18 6.76 5.72
N PHE A 93 2.09 6.11 6.84
CA PHE A 93 1.10 5.09 7.15
C PHE A 93 0.01 5.61 8.08
N ARG A 94 -1.22 5.25 7.79
CA ARG A 94 -2.38 5.43 8.67
C ARG A 94 -3.00 4.08 8.98
N SER A 95 -3.06 3.75 10.26
CA SER A 95 -3.72 2.56 10.76
C SER A 95 -4.98 3.00 11.51
N LEU A 96 -6.14 2.67 10.97
CA LEU A 96 -7.41 2.89 11.64
C LEU A 96 -7.80 1.61 12.37
N TRP A 97 -7.91 1.70 13.68
CA TRP A 97 -8.41 0.63 14.54
C TRP A 97 -9.87 0.89 14.87
N ILE A 98 -10.72 -0.08 14.63
CA ILE A 98 -12.17 0.10 14.65
C ILE A 98 -12.78 -1.02 15.48
N ALA A 99 -13.56 -0.64 16.51
CA ALA A 99 -14.25 -1.58 17.36
C ALA A 99 -15.17 -2.50 16.55
N ASP A 100 -15.27 -3.75 16.92
CA ASP A 100 -16.03 -4.76 16.17
C ASP A 100 -17.53 -4.42 16.11
N ASP A 101 -18.09 -3.92 17.19
CA ASP A 101 -19.49 -3.48 17.27
C ASP A 101 -19.82 -2.28 16.38
N ALA A 102 -18.83 -1.43 16.06
CA ALA A 102 -18.99 -0.28 15.18
C ALA A 102 -18.99 -0.65 13.69
N THR A 103 -18.60 -1.87 13.33
CA THR A 103 -18.37 -2.30 11.95
C THR A 103 -19.51 -3.16 11.37
N ARG A 104 -20.69 -3.15 11.98
CA ARG A 104 -21.85 -3.87 11.43
C ARG A 104 -22.15 -3.39 10.00
N GLY A 105 -22.22 -4.37 9.09
CA GLY A 105 -22.43 -4.10 7.67
C GLY A 105 -21.17 -3.70 6.88
N VAL A 106 -19.99 -3.71 7.50
CA VAL A 106 -18.70 -3.63 6.81
C VAL A 106 -18.25 -5.06 6.43
N MET A 107 -17.22 -5.14 5.58
CA MET A 107 -16.69 -6.39 5.04
C MET A 107 -16.26 -7.38 6.15
N SER A 108 -16.63 -8.66 6.01
CA SER A 108 -16.32 -9.72 6.97
C SER A 108 -15.00 -10.49 6.66
N SER A 109 -14.36 -10.20 5.54
CA SER A 109 -13.10 -10.84 5.11
C SER A 109 -12.04 -9.79 4.78
N THR A 110 -10.78 -10.22 4.73
CA THR A 110 -9.67 -9.37 4.26
C THR A 110 -9.98 -8.86 2.85
N THR A 111 -10.08 -7.55 2.69
CA THR A 111 -10.60 -6.96 1.46
C THR A 111 -9.79 -5.74 1.05
N LEU A 112 -9.40 -5.71 -0.22
CA LEU A 112 -8.82 -4.52 -0.84
C LEU A 112 -9.96 -3.60 -1.28
N ILE A 113 -9.88 -2.33 -0.90
CA ILE A 113 -10.86 -1.29 -1.27
C ILE A 113 -10.15 -0.10 -1.90
N ARG A 114 -10.91 0.68 -2.68
CA ARG A 114 -10.47 1.99 -3.13
C ARG A 114 -10.66 3.02 -2.00
N ALA A 115 -9.61 3.74 -1.66
CA ALA A 115 -9.74 4.90 -0.78
C ALA A 115 -10.31 6.07 -1.57
N SER A 116 -11.62 6.33 -1.43
CA SER A 116 -12.27 7.49 -2.07
C SER A 116 -11.60 8.80 -1.62
N PRO A 117 -11.63 9.88 -2.43
CA PRO A 117 -11.10 11.17 -2.01
C PRO A 117 -11.67 11.65 -0.66
N LEU A 118 -12.95 11.42 -0.42
CA LEU A 118 -13.58 11.76 0.85
C LEU A 118 -13.05 10.90 2.00
N LEU A 119 -12.96 9.58 1.84
CA LEU A 119 -12.41 8.70 2.88
C LEU A 119 -10.97 9.09 3.22
N ARG A 120 -10.17 9.39 2.20
CA ARG A 120 -8.79 9.84 2.39
C ARG A 120 -8.72 11.14 3.20
N ALA A 121 -9.52 12.17 2.84
CA ALA A 121 -9.58 13.43 3.57
C ALA A 121 -10.00 13.23 5.03
N LEU A 122 -11.03 12.39 5.27
CA LEU A 122 -11.50 12.07 6.61
C LEU A 122 -10.44 11.33 7.44
N ILE A 123 -9.63 10.44 6.85
CA ILE A 123 -8.54 9.73 7.54
C ILE A 123 -7.45 10.71 7.96
N ILE A 124 -7.08 11.65 7.10
CA ILE A 124 -6.08 12.69 7.39
C ILE A 124 -6.59 13.58 8.52
N GLU A 125 -7.82 14.07 8.39
CA GLU A 125 -8.47 14.90 9.41
C GLU A 125 -8.53 14.20 10.78
N ALA A 126 -9.01 12.96 10.81
CA ALA A 126 -9.11 12.18 12.04
C ALA A 126 -7.76 11.96 12.74
N ALA A 127 -6.66 11.95 11.99
CA ALA A 127 -5.30 11.81 12.55
C ALA A 127 -4.78 13.09 13.21
N SER A 128 -5.32 14.27 12.86
CA SER A 128 -4.91 15.58 13.37
C SER A 128 -5.78 16.10 14.52
N LEU A 129 -6.93 15.45 14.79
CA LEU A 129 -7.89 15.93 15.80
C LEU A 129 -7.32 15.92 17.22
N LYS A 130 -7.59 17.01 17.94
CA LYS A 130 -7.25 17.16 19.35
C LYS A 130 -8.36 16.59 20.25
N LYS A 131 -8.00 16.26 21.50
CA LYS A 131 -8.93 15.66 22.46
C LYS A 131 -10.13 16.57 22.83
N GLU A 132 -9.97 17.87 22.63
CA GLU A 132 -11.01 18.88 22.94
C GLU A 132 -12.16 18.85 21.92
N ASP A 133 -11.91 18.41 20.68
CA ASP A 133 -12.86 18.45 19.55
C ASP A 133 -13.83 17.25 19.50
N ARG A 134 -14.26 16.75 20.65
CA ARG A 134 -15.05 15.48 20.73
C ARG A 134 -16.22 15.41 19.77
N SER A 135 -17.08 16.44 19.79
CA SER A 135 -18.30 16.46 18.94
C SER A 135 -17.95 16.45 17.43
N TYR A 136 -16.88 17.11 17.05
CA TYR A 136 -16.40 17.07 15.67
C TYR A 136 -15.76 15.71 15.32
N ALA A 137 -14.95 15.16 16.21
CA ALA A 137 -14.36 13.84 16.09
C ALA A 137 -15.41 12.73 15.91
N ASP A 138 -16.53 12.80 16.65
CA ASP A 138 -17.65 11.85 16.51
C ASP A 138 -18.29 11.93 15.13
N ARG A 139 -18.47 13.12 14.57
CA ARG A 139 -19.00 13.31 13.21
C ARG A 139 -18.03 12.77 12.15
N VAL A 140 -16.72 13.07 12.26
CA VAL A 140 -15.70 12.54 11.36
C VAL A 140 -15.65 11.02 11.43
N THR A 141 -15.70 10.45 12.62
CA THR A 141 -15.75 9.00 12.84
C THR A 141 -16.98 8.38 12.18
N THR A 142 -18.16 8.98 12.37
CA THR A 142 -19.40 8.51 11.75
C THR A 142 -19.29 8.49 10.23
N LEU A 143 -18.74 9.55 9.63
CA LEU A 143 -18.53 9.62 8.19
C LEU A 143 -17.51 8.59 7.69
N ILE A 144 -16.42 8.34 8.42
CA ILE A 144 -15.46 7.26 8.07
C ILE A 144 -16.19 5.91 8.04
N LEU A 145 -16.94 5.57 9.09
CA LEU A 145 -17.67 4.31 9.16
C LEU A 145 -18.70 4.17 8.02
N GLU A 146 -19.37 5.26 7.66
CA GLU A 146 -20.30 5.26 6.54
C GLU A 146 -19.58 5.07 5.19
N GLN A 147 -18.42 5.69 4.99
CA GLN A 147 -17.59 5.46 3.79
C GLN A 147 -17.14 4.00 3.70
N LEU A 148 -16.79 3.37 4.82
CA LEU A 148 -16.40 1.95 4.86
C LEU A 148 -17.56 1.02 4.54
N ARG A 149 -18.79 1.31 4.99
CA ARG A 149 -19.98 0.53 4.62
C ARG A 149 -20.31 0.63 3.13
N ARG A 150 -20.02 1.77 2.49
CA ARG A 150 -20.22 2.00 1.05
C ARG A 150 -19.04 1.56 0.19
N ALA A 151 -17.92 1.20 0.81
CA ALA A 151 -16.74 0.81 0.07
C ALA A 151 -17.00 -0.48 -0.72
N THR A 152 -16.59 -0.48 -1.98
CA THR A 152 -16.67 -1.66 -2.83
C THR A 152 -15.32 -2.35 -2.92
N PRO A 153 -15.31 -3.69 -2.83
CA PRO A 153 -14.09 -4.46 -3.08
C PRO A 153 -13.53 -4.17 -4.48
N ILE A 154 -12.21 -4.06 -4.56
CA ILE A 154 -11.51 -3.91 -5.84
C ILE A 154 -10.50 -5.03 -6.02
N SER A 155 -10.13 -5.28 -7.26
CA SER A 155 -8.93 -6.03 -7.64
C SER A 155 -7.84 -5.03 -8.05
N GLY A 156 -6.57 -5.47 -8.09
CA GLY A 156 -5.50 -4.65 -8.66
C GLY A 156 -4.42 -4.24 -7.68
N ALA A 157 -4.33 -4.83 -6.49
CA ALA A 157 -3.08 -4.81 -5.72
C ALA A 157 -1.96 -5.43 -6.57
N LEU A 158 -0.73 -5.03 -6.33
CA LEU A 158 0.42 -5.68 -6.95
C LEU A 158 0.74 -6.97 -6.15
N PRO A 159 0.45 -8.16 -6.66
CA PRO A 159 0.73 -9.39 -5.96
C PRO A 159 2.24 -9.59 -5.84
N TRP A 160 2.68 -10.19 -4.73
CA TRP A 160 4.09 -10.34 -4.40
C TRP A 160 4.42 -11.80 -4.11
N PRO A 161 5.53 -12.36 -4.64
CA PRO A 161 5.89 -13.74 -4.36
C PRO A 161 6.34 -13.93 -2.91
N THR A 162 6.34 -15.18 -2.47
CA THR A 162 6.84 -15.59 -1.16
C THR A 162 8.15 -16.36 -1.22
N HIS A 163 8.49 -16.93 -2.38
CA HIS A 163 9.75 -17.64 -2.59
C HIS A 163 10.94 -16.66 -2.60
N MET A 164 11.98 -16.95 -1.81
CA MET A 164 13.13 -16.05 -1.56
C MET A 164 13.80 -15.51 -2.83
N ALA A 165 14.06 -16.35 -3.82
CA ALA A 165 14.70 -15.92 -5.06
C ALA A 165 13.79 -14.99 -5.88
N LEU A 166 12.48 -15.26 -5.93
CA LEU A 166 11.51 -14.39 -6.59
C LEU A 166 11.29 -13.08 -5.82
N LEU A 167 11.40 -13.10 -4.49
CA LEU A 167 11.41 -11.90 -3.66
C LEU A 167 12.55 -10.97 -4.05
N ALA A 168 13.77 -11.51 -4.15
CA ALA A 168 14.95 -10.72 -4.53
C ALA A 168 14.78 -10.11 -5.93
N LEU A 169 14.28 -10.87 -6.91
CA LEU A 169 13.93 -10.37 -8.23
C LEU A 169 12.94 -9.20 -8.15
N CYS A 170 11.82 -9.40 -7.45
CA CYS A 170 10.77 -8.38 -7.34
C CYS A 170 11.24 -7.13 -6.60
N GLU A 171 12.05 -7.27 -5.56
CA GLU A 171 12.62 -6.14 -4.83
C GLU A 171 13.59 -5.32 -5.69
N ASN A 172 14.43 -5.98 -6.50
CA ASN A 172 15.33 -5.30 -7.44
C ASN A 172 14.54 -4.53 -8.50
N LEU A 173 13.57 -5.18 -9.15
CA LEU A 173 12.72 -4.52 -10.13
C LEU A 173 11.86 -3.39 -9.55
N TYR A 174 11.48 -3.48 -8.27
CA TYR A 174 10.75 -2.42 -7.58
C TYR A 174 11.65 -1.22 -7.28
N ALA A 175 12.91 -1.47 -6.93
CA ALA A 175 13.90 -0.42 -6.69
C ALA A 175 14.30 0.28 -8.01
N ASP A 176 14.44 -0.50 -9.09
CA ASP A 176 14.72 0.00 -10.45
C ASP A 176 13.66 -0.47 -11.45
N PRO A 177 12.53 0.22 -11.57
CA PRO A 177 11.50 -0.13 -12.56
C PRO A 177 11.91 0.12 -14.01
N ALA A 178 13.01 0.86 -14.24
CA ALA A 178 13.59 1.09 -15.57
C ALA A 178 14.44 -0.07 -16.07
N ASP A 179 14.77 -1.04 -15.19
CA ASP A 179 15.54 -2.22 -15.57
C ASP A 179 15.05 -2.82 -16.90
N ALA A 180 15.99 -3.05 -17.83
CA ALA A 180 15.71 -3.54 -19.18
C ALA A 180 16.08 -5.01 -19.40
N HIS A 181 16.66 -5.67 -18.39
CA HIS A 181 17.06 -7.06 -18.50
C HIS A 181 15.86 -7.98 -18.74
N ASP A 182 16.09 -9.01 -19.53
CA ASP A 182 15.09 -10.00 -19.91
C ASP A 182 14.93 -11.12 -18.84
N ASN A 183 14.06 -12.07 -19.15
CA ASN A 183 13.83 -13.21 -18.27
C ASN A 183 15.04 -14.14 -18.15
N ASP A 184 15.88 -14.24 -19.18
CA ASP A 184 17.04 -15.14 -19.18
C ASP A 184 18.12 -14.61 -18.25
N TYR A 185 18.37 -13.30 -18.30
CA TYR A 185 19.26 -12.62 -17.35
C TYR A 185 18.78 -12.84 -15.91
N TRP A 186 17.52 -12.53 -15.62
CA TRP A 186 17.00 -12.65 -14.27
C TRP A 186 16.92 -14.09 -13.76
N ALA A 187 16.65 -15.05 -14.65
CA ALA A 187 16.71 -16.46 -14.29
C ALA A 187 18.11 -16.88 -13.86
N HIS A 188 19.13 -16.43 -14.60
CA HIS A 188 20.52 -16.67 -14.25
C HIS A 188 20.89 -16.05 -12.88
N GLU A 189 20.55 -14.78 -12.67
CA GLU A 189 20.83 -14.04 -11.44
C GLU A 189 20.24 -14.71 -10.18
N ILE A 190 19.04 -15.29 -10.30
CA ILE A 190 18.37 -15.95 -9.17
C ILE A 190 18.60 -17.47 -9.13
N GLY A 191 19.51 -18.00 -9.96
CA GLY A 191 19.86 -19.41 -9.97
C GLY A 191 18.76 -20.36 -10.46
N MET A 192 17.96 -19.93 -11.44
CA MET A 192 16.89 -20.73 -12.04
C MET A 192 17.06 -20.85 -13.55
N SER A 193 16.42 -21.86 -14.17
CA SER A 193 16.23 -21.83 -15.61
C SER A 193 15.10 -20.84 -15.99
N PRO A 194 15.10 -20.25 -17.20
CA PRO A 194 14.01 -19.36 -17.66
C PRO A 194 12.63 -20.00 -17.59
N ARG A 195 12.54 -21.28 -17.92
CA ARG A 195 11.30 -22.08 -17.81
C ARG A 195 10.83 -22.21 -16.35
N THR A 196 11.77 -22.42 -15.42
CA THR A 196 11.47 -22.53 -13.98
C THR A 196 11.01 -21.21 -13.43
N LEU A 197 11.70 -20.11 -13.77
CA LEU A 197 11.31 -18.74 -13.39
C LEU A 197 9.88 -18.46 -13.85
N THR A 198 9.58 -18.60 -15.15
CA THR A 198 8.26 -18.31 -15.69
C THR A 198 7.17 -19.11 -14.98
N ARG A 199 7.31 -20.44 -14.91
CA ARG A 199 6.30 -21.31 -14.28
C ARG A 199 6.07 -20.97 -12.80
N ARG A 200 7.15 -20.76 -12.03
CA ARG A 200 7.06 -20.51 -10.59
C ARG A 200 6.49 -19.12 -10.33
N PHE A 201 6.92 -18.13 -11.10
CA PHE A 201 6.41 -16.76 -10.99
C PHE A 201 4.90 -16.71 -11.25
N GLU A 202 4.44 -17.30 -12.35
CA GLU A 202 3.01 -17.38 -12.68
C GLU A 202 2.20 -18.14 -11.63
N SER A 203 2.74 -19.23 -11.08
CA SER A 203 2.09 -20.00 -10.02
C SER A 203 1.90 -19.22 -8.72
N GLU A 204 2.89 -18.39 -8.32
CA GLU A 204 2.83 -17.65 -7.05
C GLU A 204 2.13 -16.29 -7.19
N VAL A 205 2.33 -15.62 -8.32
CA VAL A 205 1.90 -14.23 -8.55
C VAL A 205 0.58 -14.15 -9.34
N GLY A 206 0.21 -15.25 -10.04
CA GLY A 206 -1.02 -15.30 -10.84
C GLY A 206 -0.94 -14.56 -12.17
N MET A 207 0.26 -14.11 -12.59
CA MET A 207 0.50 -13.46 -13.88
C MET A 207 1.96 -13.62 -14.30
N ASN A 208 2.25 -13.45 -15.60
CA ASN A 208 3.62 -13.48 -16.08
C ASN A 208 4.42 -12.25 -15.65
N LEU A 209 5.76 -12.39 -15.63
CA LEU A 209 6.68 -11.34 -15.17
C LEU A 209 6.55 -10.03 -15.97
N ARG A 210 6.29 -10.11 -17.28
CA ARG A 210 6.10 -8.92 -18.13
C ARG A 210 4.89 -8.09 -17.70
N THR A 211 3.75 -8.74 -17.48
CA THR A 211 2.52 -8.09 -17.01
C THR A 211 2.71 -7.53 -15.60
N TRP A 212 3.43 -8.27 -14.75
CA TRP A 212 3.76 -7.81 -13.41
C TRP A 212 4.64 -6.55 -13.43
N ARG A 213 5.68 -6.51 -14.29
CA ARG A 213 6.53 -5.31 -14.47
C ARG A 213 5.74 -4.10 -14.98
N GLN A 214 4.75 -4.28 -15.86
CA GLN A 214 3.87 -3.19 -16.30
C GLN A 214 3.06 -2.62 -15.11
N ARG A 215 2.45 -3.48 -14.30
CA ARG A 215 1.73 -3.07 -13.08
C ARG A 215 2.67 -2.42 -12.07
N LEU A 216 3.85 -2.96 -11.88
CA LEU A 216 4.88 -2.37 -11.02
C LEU A 216 5.18 -0.93 -11.41
N ARG A 217 5.39 -0.65 -12.70
CA ARG A 217 5.64 0.72 -13.19
C ARG A 217 4.48 1.66 -12.87
N LEU A 218 3.24 1.20 -12.96
CA LEU A 218 2.08 1.99 -12.56
C LEU A 218 2.07 2.29 -11.06
N PHE A 219 2.36 1.30 -10.20
CA PHE A 219 2.45 1.49 -8.76
C PHE A 219 3.56 2.48 -8.39
N ARG A 220 4.74 2.31 -8.99
CA ARG A 220 5.86 3.25 -8.79
C ARG A 220 5.55 4.65 -9.33
N ALA A 221 4.79 4.76 -10.41
CA ALA A 221 4.32 6.06 -10.92
C ALA A 221 3.44 6.77 -9.87
N MET A 222 2.49 6.07 -9.28
CA MET A 222 1.62 6.64 -8.23
C MET A 222 2.41 7.12 -7.01
N GLU A 223 3.43 6.37 -6.58
CA GLU A 223 4.32 6.78 -5.49
C GLU A 223 5.13 8.03 -5.86
N LEU A 224 5.81 8.01 -7.02
CA LEU A 224 6.66 9.11 -7.48
C LEU A 224 5.86 10.39 -7.76
N LEU A 225 4.60 10.27 -8.19
CA LEU A 225 3.71 11.41 -8.36
C LEU A 225 3.32 12.10 -7.05
N GLY A 226 3.49 11.43 -5.92
CA GLY A 226 3.37 12.03 -4.58
C GLY A 226 4.58 12.89 -4.16
N SER A 227 5.65 12.92 -4.97
CA SER A 227 6.84 13.77 -4.76
C SER A 227 6.84 14.97 -5.72
N ASP A 228 7.79 15.90 -5.50
CA ASP A 228 7.97 17.10 -6.35
C ASP A 228 8.75 16.85 -7.65
N LEU A 229 9.07 15.59 -7.96
CA LEU A 229 9.83 15.25 -9.16
C LEU A 229 9.10 15.69 -10.42
N PRO A 230 9.83 16.28 -11.44
CA PRO A 230 9.25 16.58 -12.73
C PRO A 230 8.68 15.33 -13.42
N ILE A 231 7.61 15.49 -14.19
CA ILE A 231 6.97 14.37 -14.93
C ILE A 231 7.96 13.70 -15.89
N THR A 232 8.86 14.48 -16.49
CA THR A 232 9.92 13.98 -17.38
C THR A 232 10.88 13.05 -16.64
N GLU A 233 11.27 13.42 -15.43
CA GLU A 233 12.15 12.59 -14.60
C GLU A 233 11.45 11.32 -14.12
N ILE A 234 10.19 11.42 -13.72
CA ILE A 234 9.39 10.24 -13.38
C ILE A 234 9.32 9.25 -14.53
N ALA A 235 9.07 9.77 -15.76
CA ALA A 235 9.03 8.93 -16.96
C ALA A 235 10.34 8.15 -17.15
N LEU A 236 11.49 8.82 -17.02
CA LEU A 236 12.82 8.20 -17.17
C LEU A 236 13.07 7.15 -16.08
N ARG A 237 12.78 7.47 -14.82
CA ARG A 237 12.93 6.52 -13.68
C ARG A 237 12.06 5.29 -13.81
N LEU A 238 10.98 5.38 -14.58
CA LEU A 238 10.08 4.25 -14.85
C LEU A 238 10.45 3.50 -16.15
N GLY A 239 11.51 3.92 -16.85
CA GLY A 239 11.99 3.28 -18.08
C GLY A 239 11.18 3.64 -19.34
N TYR A 240 10.49 4.77 -19.35
CA TYR A 240 9.84 5.29 -20.57
C TYR A 240 10.81 6.13 -21.37
N SER A 241 10.79 5.96 -22.69
CA SER A 241 11.64 6.71 -23.64
C SER A 241 11.27 8.19 -23.72
N SER A 242 10.09 8.59 -23.29
CA SER A 242 9.63 9.98 -23.27
C SER A 242 8.53 10.22 -22.24
N ALA A 243 8.38 11.48 -21.81
CA ALA A 243 7.26 11.89 -20.97
C ALA A 243 5.90 11.63 -21.65
N SER A 244 5.82 11.77 -22.97
CA SER A 244 4.58 11.52 -23.72
C SER A 244 4.16 10.05 -23.64
N ALA A 245 5.10 9.12 -23.78
CA ALA A 245 4.82 7.68 -23.64
C ALA A 245 4.32 7.34 -22.21
N PHE A 246 4.95 7.91 -21.20
CA PHE A 246 4.49 7.76 -19.81
C PHE A 246 3.09 8.35 -19.59
N ILE A 247 2.84 9.60 -20.04
CA ILE A 247 1.54 10.26 -19.89
C ILE A 247 0.43 9.44 -20.57
N PHE A 248 0.70 8.92 -21.77
CA PHE A 248 -0.24 8.08 -22.51
C PHE A 248 -0.59 6.80 -21.69
N MET A 249 0.44 6.06 -21.27
CA MET A 249 0.25 4.85 -20.45
C MET A 249 -0.55 5.16 -19.16
N PHE A 250 -0.11 6.17 -18.41
CA PHE A 250 -0.74 6.50 -17.12
C PHE A 250 -2.21 6.91 -17.31
N ARG A 251 -2.51 7.69 -18.34
CA ARG A 251 -3.88 8.10 -18.66
C ARG A 251 -4.75 6.93 -19.10
N SER A 252 -4.19 5.97 -19.83
CA SER A 252 -4.90 4.75 -20.23
C SER A 252 -5.29 3.89 -19.01
N GLU A 253 -4.40 3.77 -18.03
CA GLU A 253 -4.64 2.92 -16.84
C GLU A 253 -5.47 3.62 -15.76
N MET A 254 -5.29 4.94 -15.57
CA MET A 254 -5.87 5.69 -14.44
C MET A 254 -7.04 6.59 -14.85
N ALA A 255 -7.34 6.72 -16.14
CA ALA A 255 -8.34 7.63 -16.72
C ALA A 255 -8.11 9.13 -16.43
N VAL A 256 -6.99 9.50 -15.79
CA VAL A 256 -6.59 10.88 -15.51
C VAL A 256 -5.13 11.09 -15.89
N SER A 257 -4.74 12.35 -16.16
CA SER A 257 -3.32 12.66 -16.46
C SER A 257 -2.46 12.60 -15.18
N PRO A 258 -1.13 12.35 -15.30
CA PRO A 258 -0.22 12.39 -14.14
C PRO A 258 -0.28 13.71 -13.37
N LEU A 259 -0.38 14.85 -14.05
CA LEU A 259 -0.51 16.16 -13.39
C LEU A 259 -1.83 16.32 -12.64
N GLN A 260 -2.93 15.85 -13.22
CA GLN A 260 -4.22 15.86 -12.53
C GLN A 260 -4.22 14.93 -11.32
N TYR A 261 -3.62 13.75 -11.44
CA TYR A 261 -3.41 12.83 -10.33
C TYR A 261 -2.63 13.48 -9.19
N ARG A 262 -1.49 14.12 -9.49
CA ARG A 262 -0.68 14.87 -8.51
C ARG A 262 -1.48 15.96 -7.81
N ARG A 263 -2.25 16.77 -8.56
CA ARG A 263 -3.11 17.80 -7.95
C ARG A 263 -4.13 17.22 -6.98
N ASN A 264 -4.74 16.10 -7.34
CA ASN A 264 -5.70 15.42 -6.47
C ASN A 264 -5.04 14.92 -5.17
N LEU A 265 -3.76 14.49 -5.24
CA LEU A 265 -2.97 14.14 -4.05
C LEU A 265 -2.70 15.37 -3.17
N SER A 266 -2.28 16.50 -3.76
CA SER A 266 -1.89 17.72 -3.04
C SER A 266 -3.09 18.41 -2.37
N HIS A 267 -4.27 18.42 -2.99
CA HIS A 267 -5.49 18.97 -2.37
C HIS A 267 -5.93 18.17 -1.14
N SER A 268 -5.52 16.91 -1.04
CA SER A 268 -5.77 16.07 0.14
C SER A 268 -4.73 16.26 1.25
N ALA A 269 -3.56 16.83 0.95
CA ALA A 269 -2.45 17.03 1.89
C ALA A 269 -2.33 18.47 2.42
N GLY A 270 -3.00 19.43 1.77
CA GLY A 270 -2.83 20.87 2.03
C GLY A 270 -3.42 21.40 3.34
N SER A 271 -3.91 20.54 4.23
CA SER A 271 -4.38 20.94 5.57
C SER A 271 -3.28 20.98 6.63
N ASP A 272 -2.12 20.38 6.40
CA ASP A 272 -1.07 20.27 7.43
C ASP A 272 -0.11 21.48 7.49
N ALA A 273 -0.15 22.40 6.51
CA ALA A 273 0.83 23.50 6.41
C ALA A 273 0.45 24.79 7.16
N LEU A 274 -0.72 24.87 7.80
CA LEU A 274 -1.21 26.10 8.46
C LEU A 274 -1.15 26.07 9.99
N SER A 275 -0.48 25.11 10.60
CA SER A 275 -0.42 24.97 12.07
C SER A 275 0.99 25.10 12.66
N THR A 276 1.87 25.88 12.03
CA THR A 276 3.16 26.23 12.66
C THR A 276 3.43 27.73 12.49
N THR A 277 2.76 28.53 13.30
CA THR A 277 3.21 29.87 13.69
C THR A 277 2.72 30.17 15.11
#